data_80550ef31c399e1f64b84b4b1c121157
#
_entry.id   80550ef31c399e1f64b84b4b1c121157
#
_cell.length_a   1.000
_cell.length_b   1.000
_cell.length_c   1.000
_cell.angle_alpha   90.00
_cell.angle_beta   90.00
_cell.angle_gamma   90.00
#
_symmetry.space_group_name_H-M   'P 1'
#
loop_
_entity.id
_entity.type
_entity.pdbx_description
1 polymer ?
#
loop_
_entity_poly.entity_id
_entity_poly.type
_entity_poly.pdbx_seq_one_letter_code
_entity_poly.pdbx_strand_id
1 'polypeptide(L)'
;MIAIGLEGSANKIGIGLILHPSPTKPPVILANLRHTYVSPPGEGFLPKDTALHHRAWVVRLIKQAVRQAGVKVDDIDCICYTKGPGMGAPLQSVALAARTIALLWGKPLVGVNHCVGREKPWHLV
;
A
#
# COMPACT_ATOMS: atom_id res chain seq x y z
N MET A 1 -2.62 10.49 -14.04
CA MET A 1 -3.18 10.15 -12.72
C MET A 1 -2.13 9.47 -11.87
N ILE A 2 -1.99 9.87 -10.62
CA ILE A 2 -1.06 9.27 -9.67
C ILE A 2 -1.86 8.59 -8.57
N ALA A 3 -1.57 7.31 -8.33
CA ALA A 3 -2.17 6.52 -7.26
C ALA A 3 -1.11 6.07 -6.26
N ILE A 4 -1.45 6.11 -4.98
CA ILE A 4 -0.66 5.48 -3.92
C ILE A 4 -1.37 4.22 -3.47
N GLY A 5 -0.63 3.12 -3.33
CA GLY A 5 -1.17 1.84 -2.90
C GLY A 5 -0.51 1.35 -1.63
N LEU A 6 -1.33 0.79 -0.72
CA LEU A 6 -0.88 0.21 0.53
C LEU A 6 -1.24 -1.29 0.56
N GLU A 7 -0.26 -2.13 0.80
CA GLU A 7 -0.42 -3.59 0.88
C GLU A 7 0.16 -4.10 2.19
N GLY A 8 -0.60 -4.86 2.93
CA GLY A 8 -0.15 -5.42 4.21
C GLY A 8 -0.93 -6.67 4.62
N SER A 9 -1.29 -7.50 3.64
CA SER A 9 -2.10 -8.70 3.87
C SER A 9 -1.36 -9.84 4.60
N ALA A 10 -0.03 -9.77 4.65
CA ALA A 10 0.80 -10.81 5.27
C ALA A 10 1.97 -10.14 6.02
N ASN A 11 3.15 -10.75 6.00
CA ASN A 11 4.30 -10.29 6.79
C ASN A 11 5.03 -9.06 6.24
N LYS A 12 4.67 -8.59 5.06
CA LYS A 12 5.28 -7.40 4.47
C LYS A 12 4.28 -6.26 4.42
N ILE A 13 4.76 -5.06 4.73
CA ILE A 13 4.03 -3.82 4.45
C ILE A 13 4.68 -3.17 3.22
N GLY A 14 3.89 -2.88 2.21
CA GLY A 14 4.36 -2.28 0.96
C GLY A 14 3.63 -0.99 0.65
N ILE A 15 4.36 -0.01 0.15
CA ILE A 15 3.82 1.26 -0.33
C ILE A 15 4.33 1.49 -1.74
N GLY A 16 3.41 1.68 -2.68
CA GLY A 16 3.75 1.98 -4.07
C GLY A 16 3.11 3.25 -4.56
N LEU A 17 3.80 3.96 -5.43
CA LEU A 17 3.26 5.10 -6.17
C LEU A 17 3.40 4.84 -7.65
N ILE A 18 2.31 5.00 -8.37
CA ILE A 18 2.23 4.71 -9.80
C ILE A 18 1.64 5.90 -10.53
N LEU A 19 2.29 6.27 -11.62
CA LEU A 19 1.78 7.29 -12.55
C LEU A 19 1.17 6.60 -13.77
N HIS A 20 -0.10 6.92 -14.06
CA HIS A 20 -0.76 6.59 -15.31
C HIS A 20 -0.79 7.84 -16.19
N PRO A 21 0.14 7.98 -17.16
CA PRO A 21 0.18 9.21 -17.96
C PRO A 21 -1.02 9.32 -18.90
N SER A 22 -1.50 8.20 -19.45
CA SER A 22 -2.70 8.16 -20.31
C SER A 22 -3.18 6.71 -20.44
N PRO A 23 -4.42 6.48 -20.91
CA PRO A 23 -4.91 5.11 -21.14
C PRO A 23 -4.11 4.31 -22.17
N THR A 24 -3.38 4.99 -23.06
CA THR A 24 -2.62 4.35 -24.15
C THR A 24 -1.15 4.15 -23.82
N LYS A 25 -0.65 4.76 -22.75
CA LYS A 25 0.75 4.64 -22.33
C LYS A 25 0.85 3.74 -21.11
N PRO A 26 1.96 2.96 -20.99
CA PRO A 26 2.15 2.10 -19.83
C PRO A 26 2.31 2.94 -18.56
N PRO A 27 1.87 2.41 -17.40
CA PRO A 27 2.09 3.08 -16.13
C PRO A 27 3.58 3.10 -15.76
N VAL A 28 3.96 4.12 -15.00
CA VAL A 28 5.32 4.31 -14.50
C VAL A 28 5.34 4.13 -12.99
N ILE A 29 6.22 3.27 -12.49
CA ILE A 29 6.42 3.07 -11.06
C ILE A 29 7.30 4.20 -10.54
N LEU A 30 6.73 5.07 -9.69
CA LEU A 30 7.46 6.20 -9.11
C LEU A 30 8.17 5.81 -7.82
N ALA A 31 7.57 4.91 -7.04
CA ALA A 31 8.16 4.37 -5.81
C ALA A 31 7.55 3.00 -5.52
N ASN A 32 8.36 2.10 -4.96
CA ASN A 32 7.92 0.78 -4.55
C ASN A 32 8.77 0.35 -3.36
N LEU A 33 8.26 0.58 -2.17
CA LEU A 33 8.96 0.32 -0.91
C LEU A 33 8.24 -0.76 -0.12
N ARG A 34 9.00 -1.57 0.60
CA ARG A 34 8.45 -2.59 1.48
C ARG A 34 9.34 -2.77 2.70
N HIS A 35 8.73 -3.21 3.78
CA HIS A 35 9.44 -3.63 4.99
C HIS A 35 8.85 -4.94 5.48
N THR A 36 9.73 -5.93 5.71
CA THR A 36 9.32 -7.28 6.08
C THR A 36 9.38 -7.42 7.60
N TYR A 37 8.29 -7.95 8.18
CA TYR A 37 8.30 -8.43 9.55
C TYR A 37 8.98 -9.78 9.60
N VAL A 38 9.99 -9.91 10.45
CA VAL A 38 10.69 -11.17 10.69
C VAL A 38 10.29 -11.67 12.08
N SER A 39 9.60 -12.80 12.13
CA SER A 39 9.21 -13.40 13.41
C SER A 39 10.42 -13.99 14.12
N PRO A 40 10.37 -14.09 15.47
CA PRO A 40 11.43 -14.77 16.23
C PRO A 40 11.60 -16.21 15.74
N PRO A 41 12.83 -16.77 15.82
CA PRO A 41 13.09 -18.15 15.39
C PRO A 41 12.15 -19.16 16.07
N GLY A 42 11.58 -20.06 15.27
CA GLY A 42 10.67 -21.09 15.76
C GLY A 42 9.22 -20.62 15.94
N GLU A 43 8.93 -19.35 15.73
CA GLU A 43 7.58 -18.80 15.81
C GLU A 43 7.06 -18.45 14.43
N GLY A 44 5.73 -18.58 14.22
CA GLY A 44 5.08 -18.11 13.01
C GLY A 44 4.76 -16.62 13.08
N PHE A 45 4.18 -16.10 12.00
CA PHE A 45 3.71 -14.72 11.96
C PHE A 45 2.38 -14.61 12.69
N LEU A 46 2.41 -14.16 13.94
CA LEU A 46 1.19 -13.91 14.70
C LEU A 46 0.51 -12.65 14.16
N PRO A 47 -0.80 -12.68 13.91
CA PRO A 47 -1.51 -11.53 13.34
C PRO A 47 -1.33 -10.25 14.16
N LYS A 48 -1.36 -10.33 15.48
CA LYS A 48 -1.18 -9.18 16.37
C LYS A 48 0.19 -8.54 16.21
N ASP A 49 1.24 -9.36 16.22
CA ASP A 49 2.62 -8.87 16.11
C ASP A 49 2.89 -8.30 14.70
N THR A 50 2.35 -8.93 13.68
CA THR A 50 2.44 -8.44 12.31
C THR A 50 1.73 -7.10 12.17
N ALA A 51 0.56 -6.95 12.78
CA ALA A 51 -0.17 -5.67 12.77
C ALA A 51 0.61 -4.56 13.47
N LEU A 52 1.26 -4.85 14.60
CA LEU A 52 2.12 -3.89 15.30
C LEU A 52 3.30 -3.46 14.43
N HIS A 53 3.92 -4.39 13.73
CA HIS A 53 4.99 -4.11 12.77
C HIS A 53 4.51 -3.15 11.69
N HIS A 54 3.35 -3.43 11.10
CA HIS A 54 2.81 -2.61 10.02
C HIS A 54 2.47 -1.20 10.49
N ARG A 55 1.88 -1.07 11.68
CA ARG A 55 1.59 0.24 12.28
C ARG A 55 2.85 1.07 12.51
N ALA A 56 3.93 0.42 12.93
CA ALA A 56 5.20 1.09 13.18
C ALA A 56 5.85 1.62 11.89
N TRP A 57 5.60 0.97 10.76
CA TRP A 57 6.30 1.26 9.50
C TRP A 57 5.49 2.00 8.45
N VAL A 58 4.15 1.95 8.50
CA VAL A 58 3.30 2.47 7.43
C VAL A 58 3.54 3.96 7.16
N VAL A 59 3.59 4.79 8.18
CA VAL A 59 3.78 6.25 8.00
C VAL A 59 5.17 6.55 7.46
N ARG A 60 6.19 5.87 7.97
CA ARG A 60 7.57 6.03 7.47
C ARG A 60 7.67 5.69 6.00
N LEU A 61 7.07 4.57 5.60
CA LEU A 61 7.10 4.13 4.21
C LEU A 61 6.33 5.08 3.30
N ILE A 62 5.19 5.59 3.74
CA ILE A 62 4.42 6.58 2.99
C ILE A 62 5.26 7.84 2.76
N LYS A 63 5.86 8.38 3.80
CA LYS A 63 6.73 9.56 3.69
C LYS A 63 7.91 9.32 2.76
N GLN A 64 8.55 8.18 2.91
CA GLN A 64 9.69 7.79 2.08
C GLN A 64 9.29 7.62 0.61
N ALA A 65 8.15 6.99 0.35
CA ALA A 65 7.66 6.77 -1.01
C ALA A 65 7.32 8.09 -1.71
N VAL A 66 6.63 8.99 -1.03
CA VAL A 66 6.28 10.32 -1.57
C VAL A 66 7.55 11.11 -1.87
N ARG A 67 8.52 11.09 -0.97
CA ARG A 67 9.82 11.76 -1.16
C ARG A 67 10.59 11.17 -2.33
N GLN A 68 10.67 9.84 -2.41
CA GLN A 68 11.39 9.14 -3.49
C GLN A 68 10.74 9.41 -4.85
N ALA A 69 9.42 9.44 -4.90
CA ALA A 69 8.68 9.71 -6.12
C ALA A 69 8.82 11.16 -6.59
N GLY A 70 9.21 12.08 -5.70
CA GLY A 70 9.34 13.49 -6.04
C GLY A 70 8.02 14.19 -6.30
N VAL A 71 6.92 13.65 -5.76
CA VAL A 71 5.58 14.20 -5.94
C VAL A 71 5.11 14.88 -4.65
N LYS A 72 4.15 15.78 -4.78
CA LYS A 72 3.44 16.39 -3.65
C LYS A 72 2.17 15.61 -3.37
N VAL A 73 1.67 15.71 -2.14
CA VAL A 73 0.40 15.10 -1.76
C VAL A 73 -0.74 15.56 -2.68
N ASP A 74 -0.72 16.83 -3.09
CA ASP A 74 -1.73 17.38 -4.00
C ASP A 74 -1.73 16.70 -5.39
N ASP A 75 -0.61 16.12 -5.79
CA ASP A 75 -0.48 15.43 -7.07
C ASP A 75 -1.09 14.02 -7.05
N ILE A 76 -1.34 13.48 -5.86
CA ILE A 76 -1.91 12.14 -5.69
C ILE A 76 -3.42 12.21 -5.90
N ASP A 77 -3.94 11.39 -6.79
CA ASP A 77 -5.35 11.42 -7.20
C ASP A 77 -6.23 10.44 -6.41
N CYS A 78 -5.67 9.33 -5.97
CA CYS A 78 -6.42 8.34 -5.20
C CYS A 78 -5.50 7.51 -4.30
N ILE A 79 -6.11 6.92 -3.26
CA ILE A 79 -5.46 6.00 -2.35
C ILE A 79 -6.07 4.61 -2.55
N CYS A 80 -5.23 3.63 -2.85
CA CYS A 80 -5.62 2.24 -3.00
C CYS A 80 -5.09 1.43 -1.83
N TYR A 81 -5.82 0.40 -1.41
CA TYR A 81 -5.35 -0.50 -0.37
C TYR A 81 -5.86 -1.92 -0.63
N THR A 82 -5.12 -2.91 -0.20
CA THR A 82 -5.56 -4.30 -0.27
C THR A 82 -6.59 -4.56 0.82
N LYS A 83 -7.82 -4.85 0.41
CA LYS A 83 -8.92 -5.12 1.36
C LYS A 83 -8.97 -6.57 1.83
N GLY A 84 -8.28 -7.48 1.16
CA GLY A 84 -8.22 -8.91 1.43
C GLY A 84 -8.28 -9.72 0.15
N PRO A 85 -8.16 -11.07 0.27
CA PRO A 85 -7.94 -11.84 1.49
C PRO A 85 -6.52 -11.72 2.07
N GLY A 86 -6.38 -12.06 3.37
CA GLY A 86 -5.10 -12.03 4.07
C GLY A 86 -5.31 -12.10 5.58
N MET A 87 -4.24 -11.84 6.33
CA MET A 87 -4.30 -11.82 7.79
C MET A 87 -5.14 -10.63 8.26
N GLY A 88 -6.18 -10.89 9.07
CA GLY A 88 -7.18 -9.89 9.46
C GLY A 88 -6.63 -8.66 10.15
N ALA A 89 -5.83 -8.81 11.20
CA ALA A 89 -5.31 -7.69 11.97
C ALA A 89 -4.34 -6.80 11.15
N PRO A 90 -3.38 -7.34 10.39
CA PRO A 90 -2.58 -6.54 9.47
C PRO A 90 -3.41 -5.83 8.40
N LEU A 91 -4.38 -6.50 7.80
CA LEU A 91 -5.28 -5.89 6.81
C LEU A 91 -6.06 -4.71 7.41
N GLN A 92 -6.59 -4.85 8.62
CA GLN A 92 -7.31 -3.77 9.30
C GLN A 92 -6.40 -2.58 9.58
N SER A 93 -5.16 -2.83 9.99
CA SER A 93 -4.18 -1.77 10.28
C SER A 93 -3.87 -0.95 9.03
N VAL A 94 -3.68 -1.61 7.90
CA VAL A 94 -3.40 -0.95 6.63
C VAL A 94 -4.65 -0.23 6.09
N ALA A 95 -5.82 -0.86 6.21
CA ALA A 95 -7.09 -0.23 5.81
C ALA A 95 -7.35 1.05 6.61
N LEU A 96 -7.07 1.04 7.91
CA LEU A 96 -7.22 2.22 8.75
C LEU A 96 -6.26 3.34 8.32
N ALA A 97 -5.00 3.01 8.04
CA ALA A 97 -4.03 3.97 7.55
C ALA A 97 -4.47 4.58 6.22
N ALA A 98 -4.90 3.74 5.27
CA ALA A 98 -5.38 4.19 3.96
C ALA A 98 -6.59 5.12 4.09
N ARG A 99 -7.56 4.74 4.91
CA ARG A 99 -8.75 5.56 5.18
C ARG A 99 -8.38 6.89 5.81
N THR A 100 -7.46 6.88 6.76
CA THR A 100 -7.01 8.11 7.45
C THR A 100 -6.37 9.09 6.48
N ILE A 101 -5.43 8.63 5.65
CA ILE A 101 -4.77 9.53 4.69
C ILE A 101 -5.74 9.98 3.59
N ALA A 102 -6.69 9.14 3.18
CA ALA A 102 -7.71 9.53 2.22
C ALA A 102 -8.57 10.68 2.75
N LEU A 103 -8.95 10.63 4.02
CA LEU A 103 -9.70 11.69 4.69
C LEU A 103 -8.85 12.95 4.85
N LEU A 104 -7.60 12.82 5.30
CA LEU A 104 -6.71 13.96 5.51
C LEU A 104 -6.38 14.67 4.21
N TRP A 105 -6.17 13.92 3.15
CA TRP A 105 -5.79 14.48 1.84
C TRP A 105 -6.98 14.83 0.97
N GLY A 106 -8.20 14.44 1.37
CA GLY A 106 -9.40 14.68 0.58
C GLY A 106 -9.41 13.92 -0.74
N LYS A 107 -8.90 12.70 -0.75
CA LYS A 107 -8.79 11.88 -1.96
C LYS A 107 -9.68 10.65 -1.89
N PRO A 108 -10.13 10.12 -3.06
CA PRO A 108 -10.90 8.88 -3.10
C PRO A 108 -10.12 7.69 -2.56
N LEU A 109 -10.84 6.77 -1.92
CA LEU A 109 -10.31 5.53 -1.38
C LEU A 109 -10.80 4.34 -2.20
N VAL A 110 -9.89 3.48 -2.63
CA VAL A 110 -10.20 2.33 -3.48
C VAL A 110 -9.71 1.04 -2.82
N GLY A 111 -10.63 0.13 -2.52
CA GLY A 111 -10.29 -1.21 -2.02
C GLY A 111 -10.00 -2.16 -3.17
N VAL A 112 -8.89 -2.88 -3.08
CA VAL A 112 -8.44 -3.82 -4.12
C VAL A 112 -8.38 -5.23 -3.55
N ASN A 113 -8.91 -6.20 -4.28
CA ASN A 113 -8.78 -7.61 -3.92
C ASN A 113 -7.35 -8.07 -4.16
N HIS A 114 -6.75 -8.73 -3.17
CA HIS A 114 -5.37 -9.19 -3.22
C HIS A 114 -5.09 -10.12 -4.42
N CYS A 115 -5.95 -11.10 -4.64
CA CYS A 115 -5.77 -12.05 -5.74
C CYS A 115 -5.86 -11.36 -7.10
N VAL A 116 -6.84 -10.49 -7.30
CA VAL A 116 -7.02 -9.74 -8.54
C VAL A 116 -5.82 -8.83 -8.80
N GLY A 117 -5.31 -8.18 -7.76
CA GLY A 117 -4.13 -7.33 -7.87
C GLY A 117 -2.87 -8.09 -8.29
N ARG A 118 -2.76 -9.36 -7.91
CA ARG A 118 -1.61 -10.20 -8.29
C ARG A 118 -1.73 -10.82 -9.68
N GLU A 119 -2.94 -11.20 -10.06
CA GLU A 119 -3.17 -11.94 -11.31
C GLU A 119 -3.12 -11.07 -12.55
N LYS A 120 -3.48 -9.81 -12.41
CA LYS A 120 -3.43 -8.89 -13.55
C LYS A 120 -2.05 -8.26 -13.64
N PRO A 121 -1.32 -8.55 -14.71
CA PRO A 121 -0.17 -7.69 -15.03
C PRO A 121 -0.71 -6.27 -15.09
N TRP A 122 -0.19 -5.43 -14.27
CA TRP A 122 -0.68 -4.05 -14.12
C TRP A 122 -0.60 -3.22 -15.40
N HIS A 123 0.09 -3.72 -16.43
CA HIS A 123 0.08 -3.14 -17.77
C HIS A 123 -1.20 -3.45 -18.56
N LEU A 124 -2.06 -4.33 -18.05
CA LEU A 124 -3.34 -4.66 -18.65
C LEU A 124 -4.53 -3.97 -17.94
N VAL A 125 -4.25 -3.18 -16.95
CA VAL A 125 -5.28 -2.47 -16.17
C VAL A 125 -5.51 -1.08 -16.74
#